data_163267dd91058c3c8f4f02eb652edf94
#
_entry.id   163267dd91058c3c8f4f02eb652edf94
#
_cell.length_a   1.000
_cell.length_b   1.000
_cell.length_c   1.000
_cell.angle_alpha   90.00
_cell.angle_beta   90.00
_cell.angle_gamma   90.00
#
_symmetry.space_group_name_H-M   'P 1'
#
loop_
_entity.id
_entity.type
_entity.pdbx_description
1 polymer ?
#
loop_
_entity_poly.entity_id
_entity_poly.type
_entity_poly.pdbx_seq_one_letter_code
_entity_poly.pdbx_strand_id
1 'polypeptide(L)'
;KDIEANHLELIDLVVVNLYPFKQTIEKKSKWEDAIENIDIGGPSMIRSAAKNHSDVSVLVDPSQYQEFLEERKKGSFNESYKAKLAFEAFQHTADYDAAISKWISKEKNLLSSKYIEAYPLIKTLRYGENPHQKAFWYGLSNIGWNSAEQLQGKELSYNNLLDLESALTTVLEFGYEEKDILTTNKFASVILKHNNPCGASISNSASQAFLNALECDSVSAFGGIVAFNSNVDSATAKNLKDIFLECVVAPSFDEEALEILKIKKNLRILRLSKDKFPKKNQTSTKSIMGGILVQETDDSEDKTENWISVTKKNPSNMMNLDLNFAWKICKHVKSNAIV
;
A
#
# COMPACT_ATOMS: atom_id res chain seq x y z
N LYS A 1 11.30 14.48 -49.49
CA LYS A 1 12.48 15.02 -50.23
C LYS A 1 13.79 14.45 -49.70
N ASP A 2 14.12 14.63 -48.39
CA ASP A 2 15.41 14.17 -47.86
C ASP A 2 15.50 12.64 -47.79
N ILE A 3 14.41 11.95 -47.47
CA ILE A 3 14.31 10.48 -47.42
C ILE A 3 14.56 9.89 -48.81
N GLU A 4 13.87 10.41 -49.81
CA GLU A 4 14.01 9.96 -51.20
C GLU A 4 15.40 10.29 -51.77
N ALA A 5 15.93 11.50 -51.49
CA ALA A 5 17.23 11.94 -51.94
C ALA A 5 18.40 11.11 -51.35
N ASN A 6 18.22 10.55 -50.16
CA ASN A 6 19.23 9.76 -49.46
C ASN A 6 18.94 8.25 -49.45
N HIS A 7 17.91 7.79 -50.16
CA HIS A 7 17.48 6.38 -50.22
C HIS A 7 17.28 5.75 -48.85
N LEU A 8 16.69 6.51 -47.89
CA LEU A 8 16.44 6.03 -46.51
C LEU A 8 15.13 5.26 -46.46
N GLU A 9 15.13 4.17 -45.75
CA GLU A 9 13.92 3.43 -45.39
C GLU A 9 13.24 4.11 -44.20
N LEU A 10 11.90 4.09 -44.18
CA LEU A 10 11.11 4.58 -43.06
C LEU A 10 11.12 3.58 -41.91
N ILE A 11 11.12 4.08 -40.70
CA ILE A 11 10.99 3.27 -39.50
C ILE A 11 9.51 3.25 -39.07
N ASP A 12 8.89 2.07 -39.06
CA ASP A 12 7.48 1.88 -38.71
C ASP A 12 7.31 1.54 -37.22
N LEU A 13 8.34 0.95 -36.61
CA LEU A 13 8.30 0.44 -35.25
C LEU A 13 9.63 0.66 -34.53
N VAL A 14 9.54 1.18 -33.32
CA VAL A 14 10.66 1.30 -32.36
C VAL A 14 10.35 0.43 -31.14
N VAL A 15 11.27 -0.47 -30.79
CA VAL A 15 11.16 -1.33 -29.61
C VAL A 15 12.37 -1.08 -28.73
N VAL A 16 12.16 -0.56 -27.53
CA VAL A 16 13.24 -0.19 -26.60
C VAL A 16 12.90 -0.62 -25.19
N ASN A 17 13.72 -1.49 -24.62
CA ASN A 17 13.70 -1.81 -23.18
C ASN A 17 14.82 -1.02 -22.51
N LEU A 18 14.48 -0.14 -21.58
CA LEU A 18 15.45 0.67 -20.84
C LEU A 18 16.32 -0.19 -19.92
N TYR A 19 17.50 0.29 -19.59
CA TYR A 19 18.35 -0.32 -18.57
C TYR A 19 17.55 -0.42 -17.24
N PRO A 20 17.67 -1.55 -16.51
CA PRO A 20 16.85 -1.82 -15.34
C PRO A 20 17.32 -1.04 -14.10
N PHE A 21 17.31 0.29 -14.17
CA PHE A 21 17.80 1.18 -13.12
C PHE A 21 17.20 0.88 -11.73
N LYS A 22 15.87 0.69 -11.65
CA LYS A 22 15.19 0.36 -10.38
C LYS A 22 15.76 -0.91 -9.75
N GLN A 23 15.97 -1.97 -10.53
CA GLN A 23 16.56 -3.22 -10.04
C GLN A 23 18.03 -3.06 -9.62
N THR A 24 18.76 -2.17 -10.29
CA THR A 24 20.16 -1.87 -9.95
C THR A 24 20.25 -1.22 -8.57
N ILE A 25 19.44 -0.20 -8.29
CA ILE A 25 19.45 0.50 -6.99
C ILE A 25 18.87 -0.35 -5.85
N GLU A 26 17.94 -1.27 -6.11
CA GLU A 26 17.41 -2.21 -5.13
C GLU A 26 18.50 -3.17 -4.59
N LYS A 27 19.46 -3.54 -5.42
CA LYS A 27 20.62 -4.37 -5.05
C LYS A 27 21.67 -3.60 -4.23
N LYS A 28 21.41 -2.34 -3.86
CA LYS A 28 22.35 -1.46 -3.13
C LYS A 28 23.71 -1.32 -3.84
N SER A 29 23.67 -1.16 -5.16
CA SER A 29 24.84 -0.91 -6.00
C SER A 29 25.57 0.36 -5.56
N LYS A 30 26.88 0.45 -5.86
CA LYS A 30 27.65 1.66 -5.63
C LYS A 30 27.11 2.81 -6.48
N TRP A 31 27.43 4.04 -6.06
CA TRP A 31 26.99 5.25 -6.77
C TRP A 31 27.38 5.22 -8.25
N GLU A 32 28.64 4.89 -8.53
CA GLU A 32 29.19 4.85 -9.88
C GLU A 32 28.48 3.83 -10.76
N ASP A 33 28.21 2.64 -10.21
CA ASP A 33 27.50 1.56 -10.91
C ASP A 33 26.04 1.96 -11.22
N ALA A 34 25.39 2.65 -10.30
CA ALA A 34 24.04 3.13 -10.51
C ALA A 34 23.98 4.24 -11.57
N ILE A 35 24.94 5.18 -11.57
CA ILE A 35 25.04 6.24 -12.59
C ILE A 35 25.30 5.63 -13.98
N GLU A 36 26.18 4.64 -14.11
CA GLU A 36 26.45 3.96 -15.38
C GLU A 36 25.22 3.22 -15.92
N ASN A 37 24.31 2.80 -15.06
CA ASN A 37 23.05 2.15 -15.44
C ASN A 37 21.92 3.15 -15.75
N ILE A 38 22.20 4.43 -15.92
CA ILE A 38 21.22 5.41 -16.42
C ILE A 38 21.25 5.38 -17.95
N ASP A 39 20.16 4.95 -18.55
CA ASP A 39 19.98 4.91 -20.00
C ASP A 39 19.72 6.33 -20.54
N ILE A 40 20.55 6.77 -21.47
CA ILE A 40 20.43 8.08 -22.12
C ILE A 40 19.77 7.95 -23.50
N GLY A 41 20.22 6.99 -24.29
CA GLY A 41 19.77 6.80 -25.67
C GLY A 41 18.34 6.26 -25.76
N GLY A 42 18.03 5.27 -24.90
CA GLY A 42 16.73 4.64 -24.87
C GLY A 42 15.58 5.61 -24.66
N PRO A 43 15.57 6.44 -23.60
CA PRO A 43 14.53 7.46 -23.40
C PRO A 43 14.42 8.45 -24.55
N SER A 44 15.53 8.83 -25.18
CA SER A 44 15.53 9.74 -26.32
C SER A 44 14.84 9.13 -27.54
N MET A 45 15.13 7.85 -27.85
CA MET A 45 14.49 7.12 -28.94
C MET A 45 13.00 6.89 -28.68
N ILE A 46 12.63 6.48 -27.47
CA ILE A 46 11.23 6.28 -27.06
C ILE A 46 10.44 7.57 -27.26
N ARG A 47 10.93 8.69 -26.72
CA ARG A 47 10.24 9.99 -26.80
C ARG A 47 10.13 10.50 -28.23
N SER A 48 11.14 10.27 -29.07
CA SER A 48 11.11 10.64 -30.48
C SER A 48 10.04 9.85 -31.26
N ALA A 49 9.99 8.53 -31.07
CA ALA A 49 8.99 7.68 -31.70
C ALA A 49 7.57 7.99 -31.18
N ALA A 50 7.39 8.14 -29.87
CA ALA A 50 6.10 8.49 -29.27
C ALA A 50 5.56 9.84 -29.75
N LYS A 51 6.43 10.85 -29.93
CA LYS A 51 6.05 12.14 -30.51
C LYS A 51 5.55 11.98 -31.95
N ASN A 52 6.11 11.04 -32.70
CA ASN A 52 5.76 10.77 -34.12
C ASN A 52 4.79 9.58 -34.26
N HIS A 53 3.91 9.35 -33.27
CA HIS A 53 3.07 8.15 -33.20
C HIS A 53 2.10 7.98 -34.35
N SER A 54 1.79 9.02 -35.12
CA SER A 54 0.97 8.90 -36.34
C SER A 54 1.62 7.95 -37.35
N ASP A 55 2.94 7.98 -37.45
CA ASP A 55 3.72 7.20 -38.43
C ASP A 55 4.50 6.05 -37.79
N VAL A 56 4.98 6.21 -36.54
CA VAL A 56 5.87 5.26 -35.88
C VAL A 56 5.19 4.70 -34.62
N SER A 57 5.12 3.39 -34.53
CA SER A 57 4.69 2.72 -33.28
C SER A 57 5.87 2.59 -32.34
N VAL A 58 5.60 2.61 -31.02
CA VAL A 58 6.63 2.44 -29.99
C VAL A 58 6.22 1.42 -28.95
N LEU A 59 7.09 0.45 -28.66
CA LEU A 59 6.93 -0.53 -27.60
C LEU A 59 8.06 -0.35 -26.59
N VAL A 60 7.71 -0.30 -25.29
CA VAL A 60 8.64 -0.01 -24.20
C VAL A 60 8.73 -1.12 -23.17
N ASP A 61 7.86 -2.14 -23.29
CA ASP A 61 7.82 -3.28 -22.37
C ASP A 61 7.50 -4.56 -23.15
N PRO A 62 8.17 -5.70 -22.87
CA PRO A 62 7.89 -6.97 -23.51
C PRO A 62 6.44 -7.46 -23.38
N SER A 63 5.73 -7.06 -22.34
CA SER A 63 4.32 -7.42 -22.14
C SER A 63 3.40 -6.87 -23.24
N GLN A 64 3.82 -5.82 -23.95
CA GLN A 64 3.08 -5.22 -25.07
C GLN A 64 3.18 -6.00 -26.38
N TYR A 65 4.18 -6.89 -26.54
CA TYR A 65 4.48 -7.51 -27.82
C TYR A 65 3.36 -8.36 -28.38
N GLN A 66 2.73 -9.15 -27.52
CA GLN A 66 1.66 -10.05 -27.92
C GLN A 66 0.41 -9.27 -28.36
N GLU A 67 -0.02 -8.28 -27.56
CA GLU A 67 -1.15 -7.41 -27.90
C GLU A 67 -0.91 -6.67 -29.21
N PHE A 68 0.29 -6.10 -29.38
CA PHE A 68 0.67 -5.40 -30.61
C PHE A 68 0.55 -6.28 -31.85
N LEU A 69 1.04 -7.52 -31.79
CA LEU A 69 0.95 -8.47 -32.91
C LEU A 69 -0.51 -8.87 -33.21
N GLU A 70 -1.33 -9.03 -32.18
CA GLU A 70 -2.75 -9.33 -32.33
C GLU A 70 -3.53 -8.17 -32.97
N GLU A 71 -3.32 -6.94 -32.51
CA GLU A 71 -3.97 -5.75 -33.08
C GLU A 71 -3.59 -5.54 -34.53
N ARG A 72 -2.35 -5.78 -34.92
CA ARG A 72 -1.93 -5.75 -36.34
C ARG A 72 -2.64 -6.81 -37.17
N LYS A 73 -2.80 -8.03 -36.67
CA LYS A 73 -3.48 -9.13 -37.37
C LYS A 73 -4.97 -8.88 -37.57
N LYS A 74 -5.62 -8.30 -36.53
CA LYS A 74 -7.07 -8.02 -36.54
C LYS A 74 -7.46 -6.83 -37.44
N GLY A 75 -6.51 -6.04 -37.91
CA GLY A 75 -6.78 -4.80 -38.65
C GLY A 75 -7.30 -3.66 -37.78
N SER A 76 -7.25 -3.81 -36.45
CA SER A 76 -7.60 -2.77 -35.47
C SER A 76 -6.45 -1.81 -35.14
N PHE A 77 -5.38 -1.90 -35.91
CA PHE A 77 -4.20 -1.06 -35.80
C PHE A 77 -4.46 0.34 -36.33
N ASN A 78 -5.19 1.13 -35.54
CA ASN A 78 -5.62 2.48 -35.91
C ASN A 78 -4.88 3.56 -35.10
N GLU A 79 -5.19 4.81 -35.39
CA GLU A 79 -4.59 5.97 -34.74
C GLU A 79 -4.80 5.97 -33.22
N SER A 80 -5.96 5.54 -32.73
CA SER A 80 -6.24 5.44 -31.29
C SER A 80 -5.31 4.44 -30.59
N TYR A 81 -5.01 3.30 -31.23
CA TYR A 81 -4.08 2.32 -30.67
C TYR A 81 -2.64 2.85 -30.66
N LYS A 82 -2.21 3.53 -31.74
CA LYS A 82 -0.90 4.17 -31.80
C LYS A 82 -0.76 5.27 -30.73
N ALA A 83 -1.80 6.06 -30.52
CA ALA A 83 -1.83 7.07 -29.47
C ALA A 83 -1.77 6.44 -28.05
N LYS A 84 -2.42 5.28 -27.84
CA LYS A 84 -2.28 4.49 -26.59
C LYS A 84 -0.82 4.10 -26.35
N LEU A 85 -0.14 3.55 -27.36
CA LEU A 85 1.27 3.16 -27.22
C LEU A 85 2.18 4.37 -26.93
N ALA A 86 1.93 5.50 -27.57
CA ALA A 86 2.66 6.73 -27.30
C ALA A 86 2.44 7.26 -25.86
N PHE A 87 1.21 7.19 -25.38
CA PHE A 87 0.88 7.54 -23.99
C PHE A 87 1.64 6.65 -23.00
N GLU A 88 1.61 5.32 -23.19
CA GLU A 88 2.34 4.36 -22.37
C GLU A 88 3.86 4.60 -22.41
N ALA A 89 4.41 4.96 -23.57
CA ALA A 89 5.81 5.30 -23.74
C ALA A 89 6.21 6.57 -22.96
N PHE A 90 5.39 7.62 -22.98
CA PHE A 90 5.64 8.81 -22.17
C PHE A 90 5.50 8.54 -20.68
N GLN A 91 4.55 7.70 -20.25
CA GLN A 91 4.46 7.27 -18.85
C GLN A 91 5.70 6.49 -18.42
N HIS A 92 6.20 5.59 -19.27
CA HIS A 92 7.39 4.78 -19.01
C HIS A 92 8.64 5.64 -18.79
N THR A 93 8.88 6.64 -19.65
CA THR A 93 10.02 7.56 -19.49
C THR A 93 9.86 8.47 -18.28
N ALA A 94 8.64 8.95 -17.98
CA ALA A 94 8.37 9.76 -16.80
C ALA A 94 8.61 8.98 -15.49
N ASP A 95 8.20 7.71 -15.43
CA ASP A 95 8.46 6.81 -14.28
C ASP A 95 9.95 6.51 -14.11
N TYR A 96 10.67 6.35 -15.23
CA TYR A 96 12.11 6.14 -15.23
C TYR A 96 12.85 7.35 -14.65
N ASP A 97 12.57 8.56 -15.13
CA ASP A 97 13.18 9.80 -14.66
C ASP A 97 12.80 10.10 -13.19
N ALA A 98 11.56 9.81 -12.80
CA ALA A 98 11.12 9.94 -11.42
C ALA A 98 11.93 9.05 -10.47
N ALA A 99 12.20 7.81 -10.86
CA ALA A 99 12.99 6.87 -10.07
C ALA A 99 14.44 7.35 -9.90
N ILE A 100 15.07 7.85 -10.98
CA ILE A 100 16.43 8.42 -10.94
C ILE A 100 16.47 9.63 -10.03
N SER A 101 15.56 10.58 -10.22
CA SER A 101 15.50 11.81 -9.42
C SER A 101 15.30 11.52 -7.93
N LYS A 102 14.40 10.61 -7.60
CA LYS A 102 14.14 10.16 -6.21
C LYS A 102 15.36 9.51 -5.58
N TRP A 103 16.06 8.65 -6.32
CA TRP A 103 17.28 8.00 -5.85
C TRP A 103 18.41 9.01 -5.60
N ILE A 104 18.70 9.93 -6.54
CA ILE A 104 19.72 10.97 -6.39
C ILE A 104 19.43 11.85 -5.17
N SER A 105 18.18 12.31 -5.04
CA SER A 105 17.73 13.13 -3.90
C SER A 105 18.02 12.45 -2.56
N LYS A 106 17.71 11.15 -2.47
CA LYS A 106 17.95 10.35 -1.26
C LYS A 106 19.44 10.15 -0.97
N GLU A 107 20.22 9.73 -1.96
CA GLU A 107 21.67 9.45 -1.79
C GLU A 107 22.48 10.70 -1.46
N LYS A 108 22.06 11.85 -1.94
CA LYS A 108 22.75 13.15 -1.72
C LYS A 108 22.06 14.03 -0.68
N ASN A 109 21.01 13.53 -0.02
CA ASN A 109 20.22 14.30 0.97
C ASN A 109 19.78 15.68 0.43
N LEU A 110 19.24 15.70 -0.80
CA LEU A 110 18.78 16.90 -1.47
C LEU A 110 17.29 17.11 -1.23
N LEU A 111 16.91 18.32 -0.83
CA LEU A 111 15.48 18.69 -0.80
C LEU A 111 14.98 18.88 -2.23
N SER A 112 13.99 18.08 -2.62
CA SER A 112 13.38 18.19 -3.95
C SER A 112 12.49 19.44 -4.03
N SER A 113 12.66 20.24 -5.08
CA SER A 113 11.79 21.38 -5.39
C SER A 113 10.43 20.97 -6.00
N LYS A 114 10.28 19.70 -6.37
CA LYS A 114 9.06 19.11 -6.95
C LYS A 114 8.77 17.78 -6.29
N TYR A 115 7.52 17.52 -5.95
CA TYR A 115 7.08 16.21 -5.49
C TYR A 115 6.70 15.37 -6.70
N ILE A 116 7.42 14.27 -6.92
CA ILE A 116 7.23 13.36 -8.05
C ILE A 116 7.17 11.94 -7.53
N GLU A 117 6.04 11.28 -7.71
CA GLU A 117 5.86 9.86 -7.45
C GLU A 117 5.07 9.21 -8.58
N ALA A 118 5.46 8.01 -8.96
CA ALA A 118 4.77 7.21 -9.95
C ALA A 118 4.35 5.88 -9.32
N TYR A 119 3.06 5.60 -9.38
CA TYR A 119 2.49 4.34 -8.93
C TYR A 119 1.72 3.68 -10.08
N PRO A 120 1.97 2.42 -10.40
CA PRO A 120 1.16 1.70 -11.37
C PRO A 120 -0.28 1.52 -10.88
N LEU A 121 -1.22 1.50 -11.80
CA LEU A 121 -2.61 1.17 -11.52
C LEU A 121 -2.72 -0.30 -11.11
N ILE A 122 -3.18 -0.54 -9.89
CA ILE A 122 -3.44 -1.89 -9.37
C ILE A 122 -4.85 -2.33 -9.78
N LYS A 123 -5.83 -1.47 -9.54
CA LYS A 123 -7.23 -1.80 -9.77
C LYS A 123 -8.12 -0.57 -9.95
N THR A 124 -9.08 -0.65 -10.84
CA THR A 124 -10.24 0.24 -10.83
C THR A 124 -11.22 -0.25 -9.78
N LEU A 125 -11.54 0.58 -8.80
CA LEU A 125 -12.47 0.26 -7.74
C LEU A 125 -13.91 0.52 -8.19
N ARG A 126 -14.87 -0.16 -7.56
CA ARG A 126 -16.28 -0.04 -7.92
C ARG A 126 -16.81 1.40 -7.79
N TYR A 127 -16.38 2.10 -6.74
CA TYR A 127 -16.63 3.52 -6.47
C TYR A 127 -15.69 4.00 -5.37
N GLY A 128 -15.63 5.31 -5.13
CA GLY A 128 -14.84 5.94 -4.08
C GLY A 128 -15.51 5.91 -2.71
N GLU A 129 -15.39 6.98 -1.97
CA GLU A 129 -16.07 7.13 -0.67
C GLU A 129 -17.60 7.06 -0.85
N ASN A 130 -18.12 7.63 -1.94
CA ASN A 130 -19.53 7.62 -2.29
C ASN A 130 -19.78 6.95 -3.65
N PRO A 131 -20.99 6.37 -3.88
CA PRO A 131 -21.28 5.59 -5.08
C PRO A 131 -21.14 6.32 -6.42
N HIS A 132 -21.24 7.64 -6.44
CA HIS A 132 -21.13 8.45 -7.67
C HIS A 132 -19.68 8.80 -8.02
N GLN A 133 -18.71 8.53 -7.13
CA GLN A 133 -17.29 8.86 -7.32
C GLN A 133 -16.54 7.72 -7.98
N LYS A 134 -15.86 7.98 -9.08
CA LYS A 134 -14.91 7.03 -9.65
C LYS A 134 -13.69 6.93 -8.74
N ALA A 135 -13.16 5.72 -8.56
CA ALA A 135 -11.99 5.49 -7.75
C ALA A 135 -11.03 4.48 -8.39
N PHE A 136 -9.76 4.70 -8.13
CA PHE A 136 -8.66 3.92 -8.66
C PHE A 136 -7.68 3.65 -7.54
N TRP A 137 -7.14 2.46 -7.51
CA TRP A 137 -6.08 2.07 -6.59
C TRP A 137 -4.77 1.99 -7.35
N TYR A 138 -3.85 2.85 -7.00
CA TYR A 138 -2.47 2.84 -7.49
C TYR A 138 -1.55 2.39 -6.36
N GLY A 139 -0.50 1.63 -6.65
CA GLY A 139 0.41 1.13 -5.62
C GLY A 139 1.59 0.38 -6.18
N LEU A 140 2.53 0.02 -5.31
CA LEU A 140 3.69 -0.79 -5.66
C LEU A 140 3.30 -2.27 -5.71
N SER A 141 3.90 -3.02 -6.62
CA SER A 141 3.72 -4.45 -6.71
C SER A 141 4.38 -5.16 -5.51
N ASN A 142 3.74 -6.21 -5.00
CA ASN A 142 4.27 -7.10 -3.96
C ASN A 142 4.58 -6.45 -2.60
N ILE A 143 4.02 -5.27 -2.31
CA ILE A 143 4.19 -4.55 -1.04
C ILE A 143 2.82 -4.03 -0.57
N GLY A 144 2.60 -4.01 0.75
CA GLY A 144 1.41 -3.49 1.38
C GLY A 144 0.14 -4.24 0.96
N TRP A 145 -0.96 -3.54 0.86
CA TRP A 145 -2.28 -4.12 0.56
C TRP A 145 -2.37 -4.85 -0.77
N ASN A 146 -1.55 -4.48 -1.76
CA ASN A 146 -1.50 -5.18 -3.04
C ASN A 146 -0.88 -6.58 -2.94
N SER A 147 -0.15 -6.85 -1.87
CA SER A 147 0.41 -8.18 -1.56
C SER A 147 -0.40 -8.96 -0.54
N ALA A 148 -1.44 -8.36 0.03
CA ALA A 148 -2.34 -9.05 0.93
C ALA A 148 -3.11 -10.14 0.19
N GLU A 149 -3.13 -11.34 0.77
CA GLU A 149 -3.90 -12.44 0.22
C GLU A 149 -5.33 -12.38 0.74
N GLN A 150 -6.28 -12.17 -0.17
CA GLN A 150 -7.68 -12.23 0.17
C GLN A 150 -8.15 -13.69 0.15
N LEU A 151 -8.35 -14.28 1.32
CA LEU A 151 -8.74 -15.67 1.50
C LEU A 151 -10.23 -15.91 1.29
N GLN A 152 -11.05 -14.90 1.51
CA GLN A 152 -12.51 -14.96 1.41
C GLN A 152 -13.13 -13.58 1.17
N GLY A 153 -14.37 -13.59 0.69
CA GLY A 153 -15.26 -12.42 0.68
C GLY A 153 -15.34 -11.70 -0.65
N LYS A 154 -16.08 -10.59 -0.64
CA LYS A 154 -16.26 -9.69 -1.78
C LYS A 154 -14.99 -8.89 -2.06
N GLU A 155 -14.90 -8.28 -3.24
CA GLU A 155 -13.85 -7.33 -3.55
C GLU A 155 -13.75 -6.19 -2.52
N LEU A 156 -12.51 -5.73 -2.29
CA LEU A 156 -12.24 -4.58 -1.44
C LEU A 156 -12.79 -3.30 -2.08
N SER A 157 -13.43 -2.48 -1.28
CA SER A 157 -13.86 -1.14 -1.66
C SER A 157 -12.83 -0.10 -1.22
N TYR A 158 -12.99 1.13 -1.70
CA TYR A 158 -12.22 2.29 -1.28
C TYR A 158 -12.21 2.45 0.25
N ASN A 159 -13.41 2.44 0.86
CA ASN A 159 -13.55 2.57 2.31
C ASN A 159 -12.95 1.38 3.08
N ASN A 160 -13.04 0.14 2.52
CA ASN A 160 -12.38 -1.00 3.16
C ASN A 160 -10.86 -0.81 3.23
N LEU A 161 -10.22 -0.31 2.16
CA LEU A 161 -8.78 -0.06 2.16
C LEU A 161 -8.37 1.02 3.17
N LEU A 162 -9.14 2.10 3.30
CA LEU A 162 -8.87 3.14 4.29
C LEU A 162 -9.01 2.63 5.72
N ASP A 163 -10.07 1.89 6.00
CA ASP A 163 -10.32 1.34 7.34
C ASP A 163 -9.32 0.23 7.68
N LEU A 164 -8.94 -0.62 6.71
CA LEU A 164 -7.91 -1.65 6.87
C LEU A 164 -6.55 -1.02 7.18
N GLU A 165 -6.15 0.04 6.48
CA GLU A 165 -4.90 0.78 6.76
C GLU A 165 -4.90 1.30 8.19
N SER A 166 -5.98 1.95 8.61
CA SER A 166 -6.10 2.49 9.97
C SER A 166 -6.11 1.39 11.03
N ALA A 167 -6.77 0.25 10.78
CA ALA A 167 -6.80 -0.87 11.71
C ALA A 167 -5.44 -1.54 11.86
N LEU A 168 -4.75 -1.78 10.72
CA LEU A 168 -3.43 -2.39 10.71
C LEU A 168 -2.41 -1.50 11.41
N THR A 169 -2.35 -0.21 11.07
CA THR A 169 -1.39 0.72 11.70
C THR A 169 -1.60 0.83 13.20
N THR A 170 -2.84 0.78 13.67
CA THR A 170 -3.15 0.77 15.11
C THR A 170 -2.67 -0.51 15.80
N VAL A 171 -2.94 -1.69 15.23
CA VAL A 171 -2.56 -2.96 15.87
C VAL A 171 -1.05 -3.19 15.86
N LEU A 172 -0.33 -2.60 14.89
CA LEU A 172 1.14 -2.68 14.79
C LEU A 172 1.88 -2.05 15.98
N GLU A 173 1.24 -1.15 16.74
CA GLU A 173 1.81 -0.59 17.99
C GLU A 173 2.10 -1.65 19.05
N PHE A 174 1.53 -2.84 18.92
CA PHE A 174 1.64 -3.95 19.85
C PHE A 174 2.49 -5.11 19.31
N GLY A 175 3.28 -4.86 18.27
CA GLY A 175 4.03 -5.90 17.52
C GLY A 175 3.16 -6.60 16.48
N TYR A 176 3.77 -7.47 15.67
CA TYR A 176 3.07 -8.21 14.61
C TYR A 176 3.79 -9.52 14.33
N GLU A 177 3.03 -10.60 14.13
CA GLU A 177 3.45 -11.99 13.99
C GLU A 177 3.89 -12.67 15.28
N GLU A 178 3.88 -13.99 15.26
CA GLU A 178 4.08 -14.86 16.43
C GLU A 178 5.40 -14.60 17.17
N LYS A 179 6.47 -14.33 16.43
CA LYS A 179 7.79 -14.08 17.02
C LYS A 179 7.82 -12.86 17.95
N ASP A 180 7.14 -11.79 17.57
CA ASP A 180 7.06 -10.58 18.39
C ASP A 180 6.18 -10.81 19.62
N ILE A 181 5.11 -11.61 19.44
CA ILE A 181 4.09 -11.87 20.46
C ILE A 181 4.57 -12.86 21.50
N LEU A 182 5.28 -13.93 21.11
CA LEU A 182 5.85 -14.91 22.03
C LEU A 182 6.84 -14.27 23.02
N THR A 183 7.54 -13.21 22.61
CA THR A 183 8.46 -12.48 23.49
C THR A 183 7.72 -11.54 24.44
N THR A 184 6.57 -11.00 24.06
CA THR A 184 5.82 -9.99 24.81
C THR A 184 4.56 -10.55 25.49
N ASN A 185 4.07 -11.71 25.06
CA ASN A 185 2.79 -12.32 25.42
C ASN A 185 1.60 -11.35 25.30
N LYS A 186 1.62 -10.50 24.25
CA LYS A 186 0.64 -9.42 24.01
C LYS A 186 -0.13 -9.66 22.74
N PHE A 187 -1.15 -10.49 22.80
CA PHE A 187 -2.12 -10.62 21.71
C PHE A 187 -2.98 -9.37 21.66
N ALA A 188 -3.02 -8.69 20.52
CA ALA A 188 -3.78 -7.47 20.32
C ALA A 188 -4.89 -7.65 19.28
N SER A 189 -6.02 -7.03 19.55
CA SER A 189 -7.10 -6.86 18.58
C SER A 189 -7.60 -5.42 18.61
N VAL A 190 -7.83 -4.87 17.42
CA VAL A 190 -8.38 -3.53 17.22
C VAL A 190 -9.61 -3.65 16.33
N ILE A 191 -10.71 -3.04 16.76
CA ILE A 191 -11.94 -2.90 15.99
C ILE A 191 -12.07 -1.45 15.56
N LEU A 192 -12.26 -1.24 14.28
CA LEU A 192 -12.22 0.08 13.68
C LEU A 192 -13.42 0.30 12.77
N LYS A 193 -13.94 1.53 12.78
CA LYS A 193 -15.02 1.94 11.88
C LYS A 193 -14.84 3.41 11.50
N HIS A 194 -14.95 3.69 10.20
CA HIS A 194 -14.81 5.05 9.66
C HIS A 194 -13.47 5.70 10.05
N ASN A 195 -12.39 4.93 9.89
CA ASN A 195 -11.02 5.34 10.23
C ASN A 195 -10.81 5.78 11.69
N ASN A 196 -11.61 5.25 12.62
CA ASN A 196 -11.47 5.57 14.04
C ASN A 196 -11.67 4.30 14.89
N PRO A 197 -10.78 4.00 15.86
CA PRO A 197 -10.96 2.88 16.76
C PRO A 197 -12.24 3.01 17.58
N CYS A 198 -13.07 1.97 17.61
CA CYS A 198 -14.21 1.85 18.52
C CYS A 198 -13.95 0.82 19.61
N GLY A 199 -12.92 0.00 19.47
CA GLY A 199 -12.48 -0.92 20.49
C GLY A 199 -11.05 -1.37 20.22
N ALA A 200 -10.26 -1.50 21.28
CA ALA A 200 -8.91 -2.03 21.23
C ALA A 200 -8.56 -2.73 22.54
N SER A 201 -7.82 -3.81 22.46
CA SER A 201 -7.38 -4.55 23.65
C SER A 201 -6.11 -5.35 23.39
N ILE A 202 -5.35 -5.56 24.45
CA ILE A 202 -4.29 -6.56 24.54
C ILE A 202 -4.68 -7.61 25.58
N SER A 203 -4.36 -8.89 25.32
CA SER A 203 -4.72 -9.98 26.21
C SER A 203 -3.76 -11.17 26.06
N ASN A 204 -4.04 -12.26 26.75
CA ASN A 204 -3.26 -13.50 26.72
C ASN A 204 -3.62 -14.42 25.53
N SER A 205 -4.62 -14.06 24.74
CA SER A 205 -5.01 -14.77 23.50
C SER A 205 -5.70 -13.80 22.54
N ALA A 206 -5.67 -14.11 21.24
CA ALA A 206 -6.37 -13.35 20.20
C ALA A 206 -7.89 -13.32 20.46
N SER A 207 -8.45 -14.45 20.86
CA SER A 207 -9.88 -14.58 21.20
C SER A 207 -10.28 -13.63 22.34
N GLN A 208 -9.53 -13.60 23.43
CA GLN A 208 -9.83 -12.71 24.55
C GLN A 208 -9.58 -11.24 24.21
N ALA A 209 -8.52 -10.94 23.43
CA ALA A 209 -8.26 -9.59 22.95
C ALA A 209 -9.44 -9.06 22.10
N PHE A 210 -9.99 -9.91 21.23
CA PHE A 210 -11.16 -9.52 20.43
C PHE A 210 -12.40 -9.27 21.31
N LEU A 211 -12.70 -10.17 22.26
CA LEU A 211 -13.87 -10.00 23.13
C LEU A 211 -13.77 -8.71 23.96
N ASN A 212 -12.62 -8.44 24.56
CA ASN A 212 -12.40 -7.22 25.32
C ASN A 212 -12.50 -5.96 24.43
N ALA A 213 -11.96 -6.00 23.20
CA ALA A 213 -12.09 -4.91 22.26
C ALA A 213 -13.57 -4.68 21.85
N LEU A 214 -14.33 -5.75 21.68
CA LEU A 214 -15.75 -5.69 21.35
C LEU A 214 -16.58 -5.09 22.48
N GLU A 215 -16.20 -5.39 23.73
CA GLU A 215 -16.88 -4.87 24.94
C GLU A 215 -16.74 -3.34 25.07
N CYS A 216 -15.68 -2.72 24.50
CA CYS A 216 -15.51 -1.28 24.56
C CYS A 216 -16.69 -0.53 23.92
N ASP A 217 -17.14 -0.96 22.73
CA ASP A 217 -18.30 -0.41 22.03
C ASP A 217 -18.85 -1.43 21.01
N SER A 218 -19.66 -2.36 21.49
CA SER A 218 -20.25 -3.41 20.64
C SER A 218 -21.25 -2.88 19.60
N VAL A 219 -21.82 -1.72 19.83
CA VAL A 219 -22.77 -1.09 18.90
C VAL A 219 -22.03 -0.52 17.69
N SER A 220 -20.98 0.24 17.92
CA SER A 220 -20.16 0.80 16.82
C SER A 220 -19.36 -0.26 16.09
N ALA A 221 -18.98 -1.36 16.75
CA ALA A 221 -18.26 -2.49 16.14
C ALA A 221 -19.05 -3.18 15.01
N PHE A 222 -20.37 -3.08 15.00
CA PHE A 222 -21.21 -3.66 13.94
C PHE A 222 -20.88 -3.06 12.56
N GLY A 223 -20.48 -3.91 11.61
CA GLY A 223 -20.01 -3.49 10.29
C GLY A 223 -18.62 -2.88 10.27
N GLY A 224 -17.87 -3.04 11.35
CA GLY A 224 -16.47 -2.60 11.45
C GLY A 224 -15.47 -3.54 10.80
N ILE A 225 -14.21 -3.18 10.94
CA ILE A 225 -13.04 -3.94 10.49
C ILE A 225 -12.23 -4.33 11.72
N VAL A 226 -11.72 -5.56 11.73
CA VAL A 226 -10.91 -6.08 12.82
C VAL A 226 -9.49 -6.38 12.34
N ALA A 227 -8.51 -5.90 13.07
CA ALA A 227 -7.11 -6.26 12.89
C ALA A 227 -6.59 -7.03 14.09
N PHE A 228 -5.83 -8.08 13.81
CA PHE A 228 -5.08 -8.85 14.80
C PHE A 228 -3.58 -8.72 14.52
N ASN A 229 -2.79 -8.70 15.57
CA ASN A 229 -1.33 -8.77 15.46
C ASN A 229 -0.79 -10.20 15.39
N SER A 230 -1.66 -11.20 15.57
CA SER A 230 -1.32 -12.62 15.69
C SER A 230 -2.18 -13.51 14.79
N ASN A 231 -1.88 -14.79 14.79
CA ASN A 231 -2.71 -15.82 14.15
C ASN A 231 -4.15 -15.81 14.69
N VAL A 232 -5.11 -15.98 13.80
CA VAL A 232 -6.52 -16.18 14.12
C VAL A 232 -6.80 -17.67 14.20
N ASP A 233 -7.02 -18.18 15.39
CA ASP A 233 -7.35 -19.56 15.68
C ASP A 233 -8.86 -19.84 15.64
N SER A 234 -9.24 -21.10 15.82
CA SER A 234 -10.64 -21.53 15.81
C SER A 234 -11.47 -20.91 16.95
N ALA A 235 -10.87 -20.63 18.10
CA ALA A 235 -11.55 -19.98 19.24
C ALA A 235 -11.88 -18.52 18.89
N THR A 236 -10.95 -17.81 18.28
CA THR A 236 -11.15 -16.44 17.80
C THR A 236 -12.21 -16.40 16.70
N ALA A 237 -12.15 -17.33 15.74
CA ALA A 237 -13.11 -17.42 14.66
C ALA A 237 -14.56 -17.67 15.12
N LYS A 238 -14.75 -18.46 16.18
CA LYS A 238 -16.07 -18.68 16.80
C LYS A 238 -16.68 -17.37 17.31
N ASN A 239 -15.89 -16.48 17.90
CA ASN A 239 -16.37 -15.18 18.36
C ASN A 239 -16.61 -14.20 17.20
N LEU A 240 -15.74 -14.20 16.18
CA LEU A 240 -15.87 -13.34 15.00
C LEU A 240 -17.15 -13.66 14.20
N LYS A 241 -17.59 -14.92 14.16
CA LYS A 241 -18.78 -15.30 13.40
C LYS A 241 -20.08 -14.72 13.97
N ASP A 242 -20.14 -14.35 15.24
CA ASP A 242 -21.37 -13.93 15.91
C ASP A 242 -21.69 -12.45 15.69
N ILE A 243 -20.76 -11.66 15.16
CA ILE A 243 -20.96 -10.25 14.82
C ILE A 243 -20.84 -10.01 13.30
N PHE A 244 -21.60 -9.05 12.77
CA PHE A 244 -21.42 -8.60 11.39
C PHE A 244 -20.19 -7.71 11.28
N LEU A 245 -19.21 -8.15 10.47
CA LEU A 245 -17.95 -7.45 10.16
C LEU A 245 -17.78 -7.33 8.64
N GLU A 246 -17.13 -6.27 8.19
CA GLU A 246 -16.78 -6.06 6.77
C GLU A 246 -15.47 -6.75 6.39
N CYS A 247 -14.43 -6.60 7.22
CA CYS A 247 -13.12 -7.17 6.97
C CYS A 247 -12.46 -7.67 8.26
N VAL A 248 -11.61 -8.68 8.11
CA VAL A 248 -10.65 -9.13 9.14
C VAL A 248 -9.28 -9.22 8.51
N VAL A 249 -8.26 -8.64 9.15
CA VAL A 249 -6.86 -8.76 8.73
C VAL A 249 -6.01 -9.33 9.85
N ALA A 250 -5.13 -10.25 9.51
CA ALA A 250 -4.19 -10.88 10.43
C ALA A 250 -2.94 -11.37 9.67
N PRO A 251 -1.82 -11.66 10.37
CA PRO A 251 -0.65 -12.27 9.74
C PRO A 251 -0.93 -13.70 9.24
N SER A 252 -1.80 -14.45 9.92
CA SER A 252 -2.17 -15.82 9.54
C SER A 252 -3.53 -16.22 10.10
N PHE A 253 -4.07 -17.31 9.56
CA PHE A 253 -5.34 -17.93 9.97
C PHE A 253 -5.17 -19.44 9.96
N ASP A 254 -5.66 -20.12 11.00
CA ASP A 254 -5.75 -21.58 11.01
C ASP A 254 -6.80 -22.08 9.99
N GLU A 255 -6.59 -23.25 9.43
CA GLU A 255 -7.55 -23.88 8.51
C GLU A 255 -8.93 -24.05 9.17
N GLU A 256 -8.97 -24.49 10.42
CA GLU A 256 -10.22 -24.63 11.20
C GLU A 256 -10.91 -23.26 11.38
N ALA A 257 -10.16 -22.17 11.59
CA ALA A 257 -10.72 -20.83 11.67
C ALA A 257 -11.38 -20.39 10.37
N LEU A 258 -10.73 -20.66 9.24
CA LEU A 258 -11.28 -20.37 7.91
C LEU A 258 -12.55 -21.17 7.64
N GLU A 259 -12.59 -22.46 8.01
CA GLU A 259 -13.79 -23.28 7.88
C GLU A 259 -14.98 -22.71 8.68
N ILE A 260 -14.74 -22.25 9.93
CA ILE A 260 -15.77 -21.62 10.76
C ILE A 260 -16.30 -20.33 10.11
N LEU A 261 -15.41 -19.51 9.51
CA LEU A 261 -15.76 -18.23 8.93
C LEU A 261 -16.38 -18.32 7.54
N LYS A 262 -16.33 -19.48 6.87
CA LYS A 262 -16.97 -19.72 5.55
C LYS A 262 -18.46 -19.41 5.52
N ILE A 263 -19.15 -19.53 6.64
CA ILE A 263 -20.57 -19.18 6.74
C ILE A 263 -20.85 -17.72 6.40
N LYS A 264 -19.86 -16.85 6.62
CA LYS A 264 -19.96 -15.41 6.35
C LYS A 264 -19.38 -15.07 4.97
N LYS A 265 -20.04 -15.52 3.91
CA LYS A 265 -19.57 -15.43 2.51
C LYS A 265 -19.12 -14.02 2.07
N ASN A 266 -19.64 -12.97 2.68
CA ASN A 266 -19.32 -11.58 2.32
C ASN A 266 -18.17 -10.98 3.14
N LEU A 267 -17.78 -11.60 4.26
CA LEU A 267 -16.67 -11.18 5.11
C LEU A 267 -15.36 -11.30 4.33
N ARG A 268 -14.64 -10.21 4.24
CA ARG A 268 -13.32 -10.18 3.60
C ARG A 268 -12.28 -10.59 4.63
N ILE A 269 -11.59 -11.67 4.36
CA ILE A 269 -10.51 -12.19 5.20
C ILE A 269 -9.20 -11.95 4.46
N LEU A 270 -8.30 -11.19 5.07
CA LEU A 270 -7.02 -10.81 4.48
C LEU A 270 -5.86 -11.35 5.33
N ARG A 271 -4.97 -12.07 4.69
CA ARG A 271 -3.68 -12.45 5.25
C ARG A 271 -2.62 -11.48 4.74
N LEU A 272 -1.90 -10.83 5.64
CA LEU A 272 -0.81 -9.93 5.31
C LEU A 272 0.36 -10.18 6.26
N SER A 273 1.44 -10.73 5.75
CA SER A 273 2.64 -11.02 6.53
C SER A 273 3.56 -9.79 6.63
N LYS A 274 4.37 -9.74 7.70
CA LYS A 274 5.25 -8.61 8.03
C LYS A 274 6.30 -8.32 6.95
N ASP A 275 6.75 -9.34 6.22
CA ASP A 275 7.71 -9.18 5.11
C ASP A 275 7.16 -8.36 3.94
N LYS A 276 5.85 -8.18 3.88
CA LYS A 276 5.13 -7.37 2.89
C LYS A 276 4.95 -5.90 3.30
N PHE A 277 5.36 -5.55 4.50
CA PHE A 277 5.24 -4.17 4.94
C PHE A 277 6.24 -3.27 4.22
N PRO A 278 5.85 -2.04 3.88
CA PRO A 278 6.79 -1.07 3.36
C PRO A 278 7.92 -0.81 4.36
N LYS A 279 9.11 -0.50 3.83
CA LYS A 279 10.27 -0.15 4.70
C LYS A 279 9.96 1.12 5.48
N LYS A 280 10.48 1.23 6.71
CA LYS A 280 10.43 2.46 7.54
C LYS A 280 10.94 3.68 6.73
N ASN A 281 10.53 4.88 7.11
CA ASN A 281 10.82 6.17 6.47
C ASN A 281 10.00 6.45 5.21
N GLN A 282 8.71 6.15 5.26
CA GLN A 282 7.77 6.60 4.25
C GLN A 282 7.26 8.01 4.57
N THR A 283 6.81 8.67 3.54
CA THR A 283 6.08 9.93 3.68
C THR A 283 4.59 9.68 3.57
N SER A 284 3.82 10.39 4.38
CA SER A 284 2.36 10.46 4.27
C SER A 284 1.98 11.70 3.47
N THR A 285 1.05 11.55 2.55
CA THR A 285 0.56 12.64 1.70
C THR A 285 -0.92 12.90 1.93
N LYS A 286 -1.30 14.16 1.90
CA LYS A 286 -2.70 14.59 1.99
C LYS A 286 -3.01 15.63 0.94
N SER A 287 -4.02 15.37 0.13
CA SER A 287 -4.50 16.33 -0.86
C SER A 287 -5.15 17.53 -0.16
N ILE A 288 -4.83 18.73 -0.64
CA ILE A 288 -5.45 19.99 -0.25
C ILE A 288 -5.83 20.77 -1.51
N MET A 289 -6.59 21.84 -1.35
CA MET A 289 -6.94 22.71 -2.50
C MET A 289 -5.68 23.26 -3.15
N GLY A 290 -5.45 22.88 -4.40
CA GLY A 290 -4.31 23.36 -5.20
C GLY A 290 -2.96 22.71 -4.90
N GLY A 291 -2.90 21.65 -4.08
CA GLY A 291 -1.62 20.99 -3.77
C GLY A 291 -1.74 19.75 -2.92
N ILE A 292 -0.60 19.35 -2.39
CA ILE A 292 -0.46 18.25 -1.43
C ILE A 292 0.38 18.69 -0.23
N LEU A 293 0.04 18.19 0.94
CA LEU A 293 0.92 18.20 2.10
C LEU A 293 1.67 16.88 2.16
N VAL A 294 2.94 16.96 2.48
CA VAL A 294 3.83 15.79 2.65
C VAL A 294 4.46 15.88 4.02
N GLN A 295 4.40 14.82 4.79
CA GLN A 295 5.06 14.71 6.09
C GLN A 295 5.72 13.34 6.25
N GLU A 296 6.64 13.22 7.17
CA GLU A 296 7.13 11.90 7.59
C GLU A 296 6.02 11.13 8.28
N THR A 297 6.04 9.79 8.16
CA THR A 297 5.19 8.94 8.98
C THR A 297 5.58 9.05 10.45
N ASP A 298 4.61 8.96 11.34
CA ASP A 298 4.86 8.98 12.78
C ASP A 298 5.37 7.60 13.25
N ASP A 299 6.66 7.37 12.99
CA ASP A 299 7.37 6.12 13.34
C ASP A 299 8.14 6.24 14.67
N SER A 300 7.92 7.32 15.43
CA SER A 300 8.61 7.53 16.70
C SER A 300 8.27 6.45 17.72
N GLU A 301 9.30 5.83 18.29
CA GLU A 301 9.13 4.97 19.45
C GLU A 301 9.03 5.82 20.72
N ASP A 302 7.83 5.91 21.26
CA ASP A 302 7.62 6.58 22.54
C ASP A 302 8.24 5.76 23.68
N LYS A 303 9.33 6.27 24.23
CA LYS A 303 9.99 5.68 25.39
C LYS A 303 9.26 6.09 26.66
N THR A 304 8.15 5.42 26.94
CA THR A 304 7.31 5.69 28.12
C THR A 304 8.03 5.51 29.46
N GLU A 305 9.15 4.78 29.47
CA GLU A 305 10.08 4.67 30.59
C GLU A 305 10.74 5.99 30.98
N ASN A 306 10.79 6.96 30.07
CA ASN A 306 11.33 8.31 30.33
C ASN A 306 10.26 9.30 30.82
N TRP A 307 9.02 8.87 30.98
CA TRP A 307 7.96 9.75 31.43
C TRP A 307 8.15 10.16 32.90
N ILE A 308 7.89 11.44 33.16
CA ILE A 308 8.00 12.01 34.51
C ILE A 308 6.59 12.30 35.02
N SER A 309 6.24 11.77 36.20
CA SER A 309 4.98 12.10 36.85
C SER A 309 5.00 13.56 37.32
N VAL A 310 4.11 14.37 36.75
CA VAL A 310 3.92 15.79 37.14
C VAL A 310 2.75 15.96 38.12
N THR A 311 2.05 14.90 38.45
CA THR A 311 0.93 14.89 39.38
C THR A 311 1.39 14.58 40.82
N LYS A 312 0.55 14.91 41.81
CA LYS A 312 0.83 14.62 43.23
C LYS A 312 0.91 13.10 43.53
N LYS A 313 0.20 12.27 42.77
CA LYS A 313 0.23 10.82 42.85
C LYS A 313 1.04 10.24 41.70
N ASN A 314 1.98 9.39 42.01
CA ASN A 314 2.68 8.61 41.00
C ASN A 314 1.81 7.42 40.58
N PRO A 315 1.79 7.07 39.28
CA PRO A 315 1.10 5.88 38.84
C PRO A 315 1.78 4.61 39.37
N SER A 316 0.99 3.58 39.65
CA SER A 316 1.53 2.24 39.90
C SER A 316 2.08 1.61 38.62
N ASN A 317 2.86 0.54 38.73
CA ASN A 317 3.36 -0.18 37.55
C ASN A 317 2.21 -0.66 36.63
N MET A 318 1.08 -1.06 37.20
CA MET A 318 -0.09 -1.49 36.45
C MET A 318 -0.73 -0.30 35.71
N MET A 319 -0.88 0.85 36.37
CA MET A 319 -1.36 2.08 35.71
C MET A 319 -0.42 2.57 34.60
N ASN A 320 0.90 2.37 34.76
CA ASN A 320 1.84 2.71 33.68
C ASN A 320 1.64 1.86 32.42
N LEU A 321 1.27 0.59 32.56
CA LEU A 321 0.91 -0.26 31.43
C LEU A 321 -0.35 0.24 30.72
N ASP A 322 -1.36 0.62 31.50
CA ASP A 322 -2.61 1.17 30.95
C ASP A 322 -2.39 2.52 30.27
N LEU A 323 -1.58 3.40 30.88
CA LEU A 323 -1.20 4.69 30.28
C LEU A 323 -0.43 4.51 28.97
N ASN A 324 0.49 3.54 28.91
CA ASN A 324 1.21 3.23 27.68
C ASN A 324 0.26 2.71 26.59
N PHE A 325 -0.67 1.83 26.95
CA PHE A 325 -1.69 1.34 26.05
C PHE A 325 -2.57 2.50 25.53
N ALA A 326 -3.10 3.32 26.43
CA ALA A 326 -3.92 4.47 26.09
C ALA A 326 -3.19 5.47 25.17
N TRP A 327 -1.91 5.74 25.45
CA TRP A 327 -1.07 6.61 24.62
C TRP A 327 -0.96 6.10 23.19
N LYS A 328 -0.66 4.80 23.03
CA LYS A 328 -0.57 4.17 21.71
C LYS A 328 -1.87 4.23 20.93
N ILE A 329 -3.00 3.98 21.60
CA ILE A 329 -4.32 4.10 20.94
C ILE A 329 -4.64 5.55 20.60
N CYS A 330 -4.32 6.50 21.50
CA CYS A 330 -4.57 7.93 21.28
C CYS A 330 -3.91 8.47 20.01
N LYS A 331 -2.72 7.98 19.66
CA LYS A 331 -2.00 8.30 18.42
C LYS A 331 -2.86 8.05 17.16
N HIS A 332 -3.73 7.04 17.19
CA HIS A 332 -4.58 6.61 16.07
C HIS A 332 -6.01 7.15 16.14
N VAL A 333 -6.36 7.90 17.16
CA VAL A 333 -7.66 8.57 17.28
C VAL A 333 -7.57 9.97 16.68
N LYS A 334 -8.58 10.35 15.88
CA LYS A 334 -8.60 11.67 15.25
C LYS A 334 -8.65 12.78 16.29
N SER A 335 -7.90 13.84 16.03
CA SER A 335 -7.80 15.03 16.89
C SER A 335 -9.16 15.76 17.02
N ASN A 336 -9.53 16.23 18.23
CA ASN A 336 -8.77 16.12 19.47
C ASN A 336 -9.03 14.75 20.12
N ALA A 337 -7.98 13.95 20.26
CA ALA A 337 -8.09 12.57 20.76
C ALA A 337 -8.20 12.52 22.29
N ILE A 338 -9.11 11.69 22.79
CA ILE A 338 -9.26 11.33 24.20
C ILE A 338 -9.47 9.80 24.24
N VAL A 339 -8.74 9.11 25.10
CA VAL A 339 -8.85 7.67 25.35
C VAL A 339 -8.89 7.37 26.85
#